data_568f788b00c38113636e187c76822358
#
_entry.id   568f788b00c38113636e187c76822358
#
_cell.length_a   1.000
_cell.length_b   1.000
_cell.length_c   1.000
_cell.angle_alpha   90.00
_cell.angle_beta   90.00
_cell.angle_gamma   90.00
#
_symmetry.space_group_name_H-M   'P 1'
#
loop_
_entity.id
_entity.type
_entity.pdbx_description
1 polymer ?
#
loop_
_entity_poly.entity_id
_entity_poly.type
_entity_poly.pdbx_seq_one_letter_code
_entity_poly.pdbx_strand_id
1 'polypeptide(L)'
;KMIVENQVDGYHAPMVHGSLIAANRTFATVRDRKPTSPTRVRDFGMGHTDIDHASDYRAAGDRLFRWTGGIEPERLPVYVKAMNDAYGPEDARRRLIEGPPHSMLFPNISLAEMNIMVIEPIGPDASIQYTTPVFLEGADDLNARTLRRCEGAMGPAGFLIADDAEIGELTQMGVANLEPEWIILSRGLGKEEVLPNGVKLAGLMDETSQRGFWSHYREVMAASQEIVH
;
A
#
# COMPACT_ATOMS: atom_id res chain seq x y z
N LYS A 1 1.98 -14.05 6.22
CA LYS A 1 0.82 -13.28 6.72
C LYS A 1 1.23 -11.88 7.17
N MET A 2 2.31 -11.76 7.95
CA MET A 2 2.75 -10.47 8.49
C MET A 2 3.16 -9.50 7.37
N ILE A 3 3.83 -9.97 6.34
CA ILE A 3 4.18 -9.12 5.19
C ILE A 3 2.94 -8.61 4.44
N VAL A 4 1.83 -9.35 4.45
CA VAL A 4 0.55 -8.92 3.88
C VAL A 4 -0.05 -7.79 4.72
N GLU A 5 -0.01 -7.89 6.05
CA GLU A 5 -0.47 -6.86 6.97
C GLU A 5 0.34 -5.57 6.80
N ASN A 6 1.65 -5.69 6.63
CA ASN A 6 2.56 -4.56 6.41
C ASN A 6 2.19 -3.72 5.18
N GLN A 7 1.59 -4.31 4.15
CA GLN A 7 1.18 -3.57 2.94
C GLN A 7 0.04 -2.57 3.19
N VAL A 8 -0.68 -2.66 4.28
CA VAL A 8 -1.88 -1.85 4.57
C VAL A 8 -1.86 -1.16 5.93
N ASP A 9 -0.75 -1.21 6.65
CA ASP A 9 -0.57 -0.39 7.82
C ASP A 9 0.07 0.96 7.46
N GLY A 10 -0.39 2.02 8.09
CA GLY A 10 0.11 3.37 7.84
C GLY A 10 1.22 3.83 8.79
N TYR A 11 1.54 3.05 9.81
CA TYR A 11 2.45 3.47 10.88
C TYR A 11 3.85 2.85 10.80
N HIS A 12 4.09 1.77 10.04
CA HIS A 12 5.43 1.23 9.87
C HIS A 12 6.32 2.16 9.03
N ALA A 13 5.77 2.76 7.96
CA ALA A 13 6.52 3.49 6.95
C ALA A 13 7.47 4.58 7.52
N PRO A 14 7.07 5.46 8.46
CA PRO A 14 7.98 6.46 9.01
C PRO A 14 9.09 5.88 9.88
N MET A 15 8.95 4.66 10.34
CA MET A 15 9.94 3.99 11.21
C MET A 15 10.85 3.08 10.40
N VAL A 16 10.27 2.22 9.57
CA VAL A 16 11.00 1.21 8.79
C VAL A 16 11.78 1.86 7.64
N HIS A 17 11.15 2.78 6.92
CA HIS A 17 11.78 3.45 5.77
C HIS A 17 12.52 4.75 6.14
N GLY A 18 13.03 4.87 7.34
CA GLY A 18 13.75 6.06 7.80
C GLY A 18 14.99 6.40 6.97
N SER A 19 15.68 5.40 6.45
CA SER A 19 16.84 5.55 5.55
C SER A 19 16.45 6.16 4.20
N LEU A 20 15.38 5.64 3.59
CA LEU A 20 14.83 6.19 2.35
C LEU A 20 14.35 7.63 2.54
N ILE A 21 13.64 7.91 3.65
CA ILE A 21 13.16 9.25 3.99
C ILE A 21 14.32 10.22 4.16
N ALA A 22 15.41 9.79 4.80
CA ALA A 22 16.61 10.61 4.98
C ALA A 22 17.36 10.85 3.66
N ALA A 23 17.45 9.84 2.80
CA ALA A 23 18.14 9.93 1.51
C ALA A 23 17.36 10.78 0.48
N ASN A 24 16.06 10.81 0.57
CA ASN A 24 15.20 11.48 -0.41
C ASN A 24 14.45 12.67 0.19
N ARG A 25 14.98 13.88 -0.01
CA ARG A 25 14.36 15.12 0.47
C ARG A 25 12.95 15.37 -0.07
N THR A 26 12.57 14.74 -1.19
CA THR A 26 11.22 14.83 -1.73
C THR A 26 10.22 13.98 -0.95
N PHE A 27 10.67 13.02 -0.13
CA PHE A 27 9.86 12.28 0.82
C PHE A 27 9.69 12.96 2.18
N ALA A 28 10.14 14.20 2.34
CA ALA A 28 9.90 15.00 3.55
C ALA A 28 8.41 15.02 3.96
N THR A 29 7.50 14.88 2.98
CA THR A 29 6.06 14.77 3.22
C THR A 29 5.63 13.55 4.03
N VAL A 30 6.41 12.46 4.02
CA VAL A 30 6.14 11.28 4.86
C VAL A 30 6.56 11.57 6.31
N ARG A 31 7.67 12.30 6.50
CA ARG A 31 8.17 12.68 7.82
C ARG A 31 7.23 13.66 8.55
N ASP A 32 6.54 14.51 7.79
CA ASP A 32 5.61 15.52 8.29
C ASP A 32 4.15 15.02 8.29
N ARG A 33 3.89 13.73 8.08
CA ARG A 33 2.54 13.15 8.23
C ARG A 33 2.09 13.31 9.66
N LYS A 34 1.38 14.41 9.90
CA LYS A 34 0.74 14.66 11.17
C LYS A 34 -0.33 13.60 11.40
N PRO A 35 -0.70 13.31 12.66
CA PRO A 35 -1.85 12.45 12.99
C PRO A 35 -3.17 12.89 12.33
N THR A 36 -3.20 14.10 11.78
CA THR A 36 -4.32 14.72 11.07
C THR A 36 -4.21 14.60 9.55
N SER A 37 -3.38 13.70 9.03
CA SER A 37 -3.31 13.44 7.58
C SER A 37 -4.70 13.09 7.05
N PRO A 38 -5.14 13.65 5.90
CA PRO A 38 -6.38 13.28 5.26
C PRO A 38 -6.36 11.88 4.64
N THR A 39 -5.20 11.24 4.57
CA THR A 39 -5.08 9.84 4.15
C THR A 39 -5.93 8.94 5.03
N ARG A 40 -6.67 8.05 4.42
CA ARG A 40 -7.57 7.11 5.08
C ARG A 40 -7.15 5.67 4.78
N VAL A 41 -7.50 4.76 5.68
CA VAL A 41 -7.54 3.32 5.41
C VAL A 41 -8.99 2.91 5.18
N ARG A 42 -9.20 1.97 4.26
CA ARG A 42 -10.53 1.43 3.95
C ARG A 42 -10.53 -0.09 4.08
N ASP A 43 -11.55 -0.62 4.72
CA ASP A 43 -11.88 -2.04 4.75
C ASP A 43 -13.14 -2.26 3.90
N PHE A 44 -12.97 -2.98 2.79
CA PHE A 44 -14.05 -3.28 1.83
C PHE A 44 -14.80 -4.57 2.20
N GLY A 45 -14.41 -5.23 3.29
CA GLY A 45 -14.84 -6.57 3.62
C GLY A 45 -14.09 -7.67 2.85
N MET A 46 -14.32 -8.91 3.21
CA MET A 46 -13.68 -10.07 2.59
C MET A 46 -12.15 -10.01 2.56
N GLY A 47 -11.54 -9.32 3.53
CA GLY A 47 -10.10 -9.14 3.66
C GLY A 47 -9.47 -8.16 2.66
N HIS A 48 -10.26 -7.50 1.81
CA HIS A 48 -9.77 -6.50 0.87
C HIS A 48 -9.68 -5.13 1.56
N THR A 49 -8.53 -4.50 1.46
CA THR A 49 -8.25 -3.22 2.13
C THR A 49 -7.41 -2.30 1.26
N ASP A 50 -7.40 -1.02 1.54
CA ASP A 50 -6.47 -0.08 0.92
C ASP A 50 -6.06 1.07 1.83
N ILE A 51 -5.06 1.83 1.35
CA ILE A 51 -4.66 3.13 1.88
C ILE A 51 -5.00 4.18 0.82
N ASP A 52 -5.99 5.03 1.10
CA ASP A 52 -6.40 6.11 0.20
C ASP A 52 -5.49 7.33 0.35
N HIS A 53 -4.40 7.34 -0.41
CA HIS A 53 -3.50 8.49 -0.50
C HIS A 53 -4.05 9.65 -1.33
N ALA A 54 -5.07 9.42 -2.15
CA ALA A 54 -5.61 10.44 -3.05
C ALA A 54 -6.07 11.70 -2.31
N SER A 55 -6.65 11.54 -1.13
CA SER A 55 -7.06 12.66 -0.27
C SER A 55 -5.89 13.53 0.18
N ASP A 56 -4.75 12.92 0.52
CA ASP A 56 -3.52 13.63 0.90
C ASP A 56 -2.89 14.35 -0.30
N TYR A 57 -2.89 13.71 -1.46
CA TYR A 57 -2.36 14.31 -2.68
C TYR A 57 -3.19 15.52 -3.14
N ARG A 58 -4.52 15.43 -3.05
CA ARG A 58 -5.42 16.57 -3.32
C ARG A 58 -5.22 17.71 -2.31
N ALA A 59 -5.15 17.38 -1.02
CA ALA A 59 -4.96 18.38 0.03
C ALA A 59 -3.62 19.13 -0.03
N ALA A 60 -2.60 18.49 -0.62
CA ALA A 60 -1.28 19.07 -0.78
C ALA A 60 -1.16 20.02 -2.00
N GLY A 61 -2.25 20.29 -2.68
CA GLY A 61 -2.33 21.19 -3.83
C GLY A 61 -2.22 20.47 -5.17
N ASP A 62 -2.19 21.24 -6.23
CA ASP A 62 -2.35 20.78 -7.61
C ASP A 62 -1.11 20.13 -8.23
N ARG A 63 -0.16 19.68 -7.45
CA ARG A 63 1.06 19.06 -7.97
C ARG A 63 0.77 17.66 -8.50
N LEU A 64 1.02 17.47 -9.79
CA LEU A 64 0.89 16.18 -10.45
C LEU A 64 1.99 15.19 -9.98
N PHE A 65 1.73 13.93 -10.13
CA PHE A 65 2.69 12.84 -9.94
C PHE A 65 3.34 12.77 -8.54
N ARG A 66 2.70 13.25 -7.49
CA ARG A 66 3.20 13.05 -6.12
C ARG A 66 3.39 11.58 -5.75
N TRP A 67 2.50 10.72 -6.25
CA TRP A 67 2.54 9.28 -6.07
C TRP A 67 3.76 8.60 -6.69
N THR A 68 4.47 9.26 -7.59
CA THR A 68 5.73 8.77 -8.16
C THR A 68 6.92 9.69 -7.87
N GLY A 69 6.91 10.38 -6.74
CA GLY A 69 7.99 11.24 -6.28
C GLY A 69 7.95 12.67 -6.82
N GLY A 70 6.79 13.13 -7.30
CA GLY A 70 6.59 14.53 -7.70
C GLY A 70 7.41 14.95 -8.91
N ILE A 71 7.42 14.13 -9.94
CA ILE A 71 8.09 14.43 -11.21
C ILE A 71 7.37 15.57 -11.93
N GLU A 72 8.12 16.41 -12.64
CA GLU A 72 7.51 17.46 -13.45
C GLU A 72 6.82 16.87 -14.69
N PRO A 73 5.60 17.34 -15.05
CA PRO A 73 4.79 16.78 -16.14
C PRO A 73 5.51 16.75 -17.49
N GLU A 74 6.40 17.72 -17.73
CA GLU A 74 7.21 17.84 -18.95
C GLU A 74 8.16 16.66 -19.16
N ARG A 75 8.40 15.88 -18.12
CA ARG A 75 9.22 14.66 -18.17
C ARG A 75 8.42 13.40 -18.53
N LEU A 76 7.09 13.52 -18.58
CA LEU A 76 6.16 12.45 -18.95
C LEU A 76 5.15 12.93 -20.03
N PRO A 77 5.62 13.54 -21.13
CA PRO A 77 4.71 14.17 -22.11
C PRO A 77 3.82 13.15 -22.81
N VAL A 78 4.30 11.93 -23.05
CA VAL A 78 3.55 10.88 -23.73
C VAL A 78 2.40 10.41 -22.84
N TYR A 79 2.68 10.13 -21.56
CA TYR A 79 1.68 9.71 -20.62
C TYR A 79 0.64 10.81 -20.35
N VAL A 80 1.07 12.06 -20.15
CA VAL A 80 0.14 13.19 -19.96
C VAL A 80 -0.78 13.34 -21.16
N LYS A 81 -0.23 13.23 -22.38
CA LYS A 81 -1.04 13.27 -23.59
C LYS A 81 -2.07 12.14 -23.65
N ALA A 82 -1.63 10.91 -23.42
CA ALA A 82 -2.52 9.74 -23.41
C ALA A 82 -3.66 9.87 -22.41
N MET A 83 -3.38 10.38 -21.21
CA MET A 83 -4.41 10.65 -20.21
C MET A 83 -5.41 11.71 -20.65
N ASN A 84 -4.94 12.80 -21.23
CA ASN A 84 -5.83 13.85 -21.76
C ASN A 84 -6.70 13.34 -22.91
N ASP A 85 -6.14 12.54 -23.80
CA ASP A 85 -6.88 11.95 -24.94
C ASP A 85 -7.96 10.97 -24.44
N ALA A 86 -7.66 10.20 -23.40
CA ALA A 86 -8.57 9.17 -22.87
C ALA A 86 -9.69 9.74 -21.99
N TYR A 87 -9.40 10.74 -21.17
CA TYR A 87 -10.31 11.19 -20.10
C TYR A 87 -10.72 12.66 -20.22
N GLY A 88 -10.14 13.43 -21.15
CA GLY A 88 -10.25 14.87 -21.20
C GLY A 88 -9.40 15.57 -20.13
N PRO A 89 -9.12 16.88 -20.30
CA PRO A 89 -8.11 17.59 -19.50
C PRO A 89 -8.42 17.63 -18.00
N GLU A 90 -9.69 17.81 -17.62
CA GLU A 90 -10.09 17.95 -16.22
C GLU A 90 -9.98 16.61 -15.48
N ASP A 91 -10.57 15.55 -16.02
CA ASP A 91 -10.54 14.22 -15.40
C ASP A 91 -9.14 13.60 -15.43
N ALA A 92 -8.39 13.81 -16.52
CA ALA A 92 -6.98 13.46 -16.59
C ALA A 92 -6.16 14.13 -15.49
N ARG A 93 -6.31 15.45 -15.30
CA ARG A 93 -5.62 16.18 -14.24
C ARG A 93 -5.90 15.61 -12.87
N ARG A 94 -7.18 15.34 -12.55
CA ARG A 94 -7.57 14.71 -11.29
C ARG A 94 -6.85 13.38 -11.07
N ARG A 95 -6.86 12.49 -12.08
CA ARG A 95 -6.20 11.16 -12.00
C ARG A 95 -4.69 11.27 -11.86
N LEU A 96 -4.06 12.22 -12.53
CA LEU A 96 -2.62 12.47 -12.44
C LEU A 96 -2.19 13.01 -11.06
N ILE A 97 -3.11 13.66 -10.32
CA ILE A 97 -2.91 14.05 -8.94
C ILE A 97 -3.09 12.85 -8.00
N GLU A 98 -4.19 12.12 -8.16
CA GLU A 98 -4.61 11.03 -7.25
C GLU A 98 -3.72 9.79 -7.35
N GLY A 99 -3.26 9.47 -8.55
CA GLY A 99 -2.40 8.31 -8.81
C GLY A 99 -3.12 6.96 -8.73
N PRO A 100 -2.35 5.86 -8.80
CA PRO A 100 -2.88 4.51 -8.70
C PRO A 100 -3.25 4.17 -7.25
N PRO A 101 -4.12 3.15 -7.05
CA PRO A 101 -4.48 2.68 -5.73
C PRO A 101 -3.28 2.04 -5.00
N HIS A 102 -3.31 2.07 -3.67
CA HIS A 102 -2.44 1.30 -2.80
C HIS A 102 -3.33 0.31 -2.04
N SER A 103 -3.48 -0.89 -2.58
CA SER A 103 -4.52 -1.83 -2.16
C SER A 103 -3.95 -3.20 -1.88
N MET A 104 -4.59 -3.88 -0.93
CA MET A 104 -4.38 -5.30 -0.63
C MET A 104 -5.62 -6.08 -1.03
N LEU A 105 -5.45 -7.01 -1.95
CA LEU A 105 -6.47 -7.95 -2.39
C LEU A 105 -6.22 -9.30 -1.74
N PHE A 106 -7.10 -9.67 -0.83
CA PHE A 106 -7.02 -10.96 -0.14
C PHE A 106 -6.98 -12.12 -1.17
N PRO A 107 -6.16 -13.15 -0.98
CA PRO A 107 -5.34 -13.38 0.22
C PRO A 107 -3.91 -12.82 0.15
N ASN A 108 -3.36 -12.47 -1.02
CA ASN A 108 -1.91 -12.36 -1.17
C ASN A 108 -1.45 -11.43 -2.30
N ILE A 109 -2.31 -10.59 -2.86
CA ILE A 109 -1.97 -9.66 -3.93
C ILE A 109 -2.03 -8.23 -3.40
N SER A 110 -0.99 -7.45 -3.60
CA SER A 110 -1.03 -6.01 -3.35
C SER A 110 -0.68 -5.18 -4.58
N LEU A 111 -1.22 -3.97 -4.62
CA LEU A 111 -0.98 -2.97 -5.64
C LEU A 111 -0.37 -1.75 -4.97
N ALA A 112 0.80 -1.35 -5.39
CA ALA A 112 1.43 -0.13 -4.89
C ALA A 112 2.29 0.52 -5.98
N GLU A 113 2.12 1.81 -6.19
CA GLU A 113 2.95 2.65 -7.06
C GLU A 113 3.21 2.07 -8.46
N MET A 114 2.24 1.50 -9.13
CA MET A 114 2.39 0.83 -10.42
C MET A 114 3.16 -0.50 -10.36
N ASN A 115 3.13 -1.17 -9.21
CA ASN A 115 3.63 -2.54 -9.07
C ASN A 115 2.50 -3.44 -8.57
N ILE A 116 2.50 -4.66 -9.07
CA ILE A 116 1.73 -5.77 -8.51
C ILE A 116 2.71 -6.63 -7.72
N MET A 117 2.38 -6.88 -6.47
CA MET A 117 3.13 -7.78 -5.60
C MET A 117 2.27 -8.99 -5.28
N VAL A 118 2.84 -10.18 -5.47
CA VAL A 118 2.20 -11.45 -5.13
C VAL A 118 3.07 -12.15 -4.10
N ILE A 119 2.45 -12.56 -2.99
CA ILE A 119 3.13 -13.27 -1.91
C ILE A 119 2.74 -14.74 -1.99
N GLU A 120 3.69 -15.59 -2.34
CA GLU A 120 3.53 -17.04 -2.42
C GLU A 120 4.07 -17.70 -1.15
N PRO A 121 3.23 -18.30 -0.29
CA PRO A 121 3.70 -19.04 0.86
C PRO A 121 4.34 -20.36 0.42
N ILE A 122 5.57 -20.63 0.87
CA ILE A 122 6.29 -21.90 0.63
C ILE A 122 6.43 -22.75 1.88
N GLY A 123 6.11 -22.18 3.04
CA GLY A 123 6.12 -22.86 4.33
C GLY A 123 5.49 -21.99 5.41
N PRO A 124 5.38 -22.48 6.64
CA PRO A 124 4.81 -21.73 7.76
C PRO A 124 5.64 -20.49 8.14
N ASP A 125 6.92 -20.51 7.83
CA ASP A 125 7.93 -19.51 8.19
C ASP A 125 8.61 -18.87 6.96
N ALA A 126 8.19 -19.25 5.75
CA ALA A 126 8.81 -18.75 4.52
C ALA A 126 7.79 -18.44 3.42
N SER A 127 8.07 -17.37 2.67
CA SER A 127 7.31 -16.98 1.48
C SER A 127 8.23 -16.36 0.43
N ILE A 128 7.78 -16.35 -0.81
CA ILE A 128 8.42 -15.61 -1.91
C ILE A 128 7.51 -14.45 -2.27
N GLN A 129 8.06 -13.26 -2.39
CA GLN A 129 7.38 -12.09 -2.92
C GLN A 129 7.84 -11.82 -4.35
N TYR A 130 6.89 -11.85 -5.28
CA TYR A 130 7.09 -11.42 -6.66
C TYR A 130 6.64 -9.98 -6.79
N THR A 131 7.53 -9.11 -7.24
CA THR A 131 7.21 -7.70 -7.54
C THR A 131 7.31 -7.47 -9.03
N THR A 132 6.20 -7.12 -9.67
CA THR A 132 6.09 -6.94 -11.12
C THR A 132 5.66 -5.52 -11.43
N PRO A 133 6.43 -4.75 -12.22
CA PRO A 133 6.01 -3.42 -12.66
C PRO A 133 4.83 -3.52 -13.63
N VAL A 134 3.86 -2.62 -13.49
CA VAL A 134 2.73 -2.48 -14.41
C VAL A 134 3.11 -1.50 -15.50
N PHE A 135 3.03 -1.92 -16.75
CA PHE A 135 3.22 -1.06 -17.89
C PHE A 135 1.89 -0.72 -18.55
N LEU A 136 1.75 0.53 -18.95
CA LEU A 136 0.59 1.03 -19.65
C LEU A 136 0.90 1.15 -21.14
N GLU A 137 0.03 0.64 -21.98
CA GLU A 137 0.13 0.80 -23.44
C GLU A 137 0.11 2.30 -23.81
N GLY A 138 1.03 2.72 -24.65
CA GLY A 138 1.14 4.10 -25.09
C GLY A 138 1.68 5.10 -24.03
N ALA A 139 2.35 4.62 -22.96
CA ALA A 139 2.94 5.43 -21.91
C ALA A 139 4.42 5.08 -21.67
N ASP A 140 5.22 5.05 -22.74
CA ASP A 140 6.61 4.57 -22.71
C ASP A 140 7.50 5.35 -21.74
N ASP A 141 7.29 6.64 -21.59
CA ASP A 141 8.02 7.51 -20.66
C ASP A 141 7.72 7.17 -19.19
N LEU A 142 6.44 6.91 -18.86
CA LEU A 142 6.05 6.41 -17.54
C LEU A 142 6.58 4.99 -17.32
N ASN A 143 6.46 4.10 -18.30
CA ASN A 143 6.91 2.72 -18.20
C ASN A 143 8.41 2.62 -17.90
N ALA A 144 9.23 3.41 -18.60
CA ALA A 144 10.66 3.51 -18.33
C ALA A 144 10.99 3.98 -16.91
N ARG A 145 10.17 4.89 -16.37
CA ARG A 145 10.32 5.34 -14.98
C ARG A 145 9.85 4.26 -13.99
N THR A 146 8.71 3.62 -14.25
CA THR A 146 8.18 2.54 -13.42
C THR A 146 9.20 1.40 -13.28
N LEU A 147 9.83 1.00 -14.38
CA LEU A 147 10.89 -0.01 -14.36
C LEU A 147 12.05 0.40 -13.46
N ARG A 148 12.61 1.60 -13.64
CA ARG A 148 13.71 2.10 -12.80
C ARG A 148 13.33 2.19 -11.32
N ARG A 149 12.08 2.55 -11.03
CA ARG A 149 11.60 2.63 -9.65
C ARG A 149 11.38 1.24 -9.06
N CYS A 150 10.89 0.30 -9.86
CA CYS A 150 10.79 -1.10 -9.45
C CYS A 150 12.17 -1.66 -9.07
N GLU A 151 13.18 -1.44 -9.90
CA GLU A 151 14.55 -1.90 -9.62
C GLU A 151 15.16 -1.19 -8.40
N GLY A 152 15.02 0.13 -8.30
CA GLY A 152 15.73 0.94 -7.31
C GLY A 152 15.03 1.08 -5.95
N ALA A 153 13.72 0.84 -5.86
CA ALA A 153 12.95 0.98 -4.63
C ALA A 153 12.16 -0.26 -4.27
N MET A 154 11.45 -0.85 -5.23
CA MET A 154 10.49 -1.94 -4.99
C MET A 154 11.10 -3.33 -5.17
N GLY A 155 12.30 -3.45 -5.73
CA GLY A 155 13.03 -4.71 -5.88
C GLY A 155 13.77 -5.12 -4.60
N PRO A 156 14.29 -6.35 -4.54
CA PRO A 156 14.91 -6.93 -3.33
C PRO A 156 16.20 -6.21 -2.89
N ALA A 157 16.86 -5.49 -3.78
CA ALA A 157 18.01 -4.64 -3.47
C ALA A 157 17.64 -3.14 -3.39
N GLY A 158 16.34 -2.82 -3.41
CA GLY A 158 15.84 -1.46 -3.34
C GLY A 158 15.77 -0.92 -1.93
N PHE A 159 15.61 0.40 -1.80
CA PHE A 159 15.59 1.08 -0.51
C PHE A 159 14.25 0.96 0.25
N LEU A 160 13.22 0.38 -0.35
CA LEU A 160 11.89 0.28 0.26
C LEU A 160 11.59 -1.18 0.68
N ILE A 161 11.41 -2.06 -0.27
CA ILE A 161 10.98 -3.45 -0.01
C ILE A 161 12.03 -4.27 0.73
N ALA A 162 13.32 -3.94 0.61
CA ALA A 162 14.36 -4.60 1.40
C ALA A 162 14.18 -4.36 2.91
N ASP A 163 13.79 -3.14 3.30
CA ASP A 163 13.47 -2.81 4.70
C ASP A 163 12.24 -3.60 5.18
N ASP A 164 11.20 -3.71 4.35
CA ASP A 164 9.99 -4.50 4.65
C ASP A 164 10.30 -5.99 4.79
N ALA A 165 11.19 -6.52 3.96
CA ALA A 165 11.60 -7.93 4.04
C ALA A 165 12.30 -8.23 5.36
N GLU A 166 13.25 -7.39 5.77
CA GLU A 166 13.95 -7.51 7.05
C GLU A 166 12.96 -7.45 8.23
N ILE A 167 12.05 -6.49 8.22
CA ILE A 167 11.01 -6.38 9.26
C ILE A 167 10.07 -7.60 9.24
N GLY A 168 9.77 -8.13 8.06
CA GLY A 168 8.99 -9.36 7.93
C GLY A 168 9.67 -10.56 8.60
N GLU A 169 11.00 -10.70 8.43
CA GLU A 169 11.80 -11.75 9.08
C GLU A 169 11.85 -11.55 10.59
N LEU A 170 12.12 -10.33 11.06
CA LEU A 170 12.14 -10.00 12.49
C LEU A 170 10.78 -10.24 13.16
N THR A 171 9.69 -9.89 12.47
CA THR A 171 8.33 -10.13 12.95
C THR A 171 8.04 -11.64 13.02
N GLN A 172 8.47 -12.43 12.02
CA GLN A 172 8.34 -13.89 12.05
C GLN A 172 9.08 -14.49 13.25
N MET A 173 10.28 -14.01 13.54
CA MET A 173 11.02 -14.42 14.75
C MET A 173 10.27 -14.02 16.03
N GLY A 174 9.66 -12.83 16.06
CA GLY A 174 8.88 -12.34 17.19
C GLY A 174 7.63 -13.18 17.45
N VAL A 175 6.87 -13.53 16.40
CA VAL A 175 5.65 -14.36 16.55
C VAL A 175 5.93 -15.83 16.86
N ALA A 176 7.18 -16.29 16.73
CA ALA A 176 7.60 -17.60 17.23
C ALA A 176 7.68 -17.64 18.76
N ASN A 177 7.76 -16.49 19.42
CA ASN A 177 7.57 -16.40 20.87
C ASN A 177 6.10 -16.58 21.21
N LEU A 178 5.85 -17.39 22.24
CA LEU A 178 4.50 -17.63 22.73
C LEU A 178 4.03 -16.58 23.76
N GLU A 179 4.86 -15.63 24.08
CA GLU A 179 4.55 -14.53 25.01
C GLU A 179 4.91 -13.15 24.39
N PRO A 180 3.94 -12.25 24.27
CA PRO A 180 2.52 -12.40 24.67
C PRO A 180 1.74 -13.28 23.68
N GLU A 181 0.80 -14.08 24.22
CA GLU A 181 -0.08 -14.95 23.44
C GLU A 181 -0.98 -14.17 22.47
N TRP A 182 -1.30 -12.91 22.81
CA TRP A 182 -2.26 -12.08 22.10
C TRP A 182 -1.65 -10.74 21.67
N ILE A 183 -1.94 -10.35 20.44
CA ILE A 183 -1.67 -9.01 19.91
C ILE A 183 -2.95 -8.21 19.88
N ILE A 184 -2.89 -6.95 20.34
CA ILE A 184 -4.06 -6.06 20.42
C ILE A 184 -4.11 -5.23 19.13
N LEU A 185 -5.18 -5.36 18.34
CA LEU A 185 -5.50 -4.55 17.17
C LEU A 185 -6.70 -3.62 17.47
N SER A 186 -6.56 -2.76 18.46
CA SER A 186 -7.66 -1.92 18.95
C SER A 186 -7.57 -0.44 18.57
N ARG A 187 -6.49 -0.02 17.92
CA ARG A 187 -6.34 1.38 17.51
C ARG A 187 -7.43 1.77 16.53
N GLY A 188 -8.18 2.82 16.86
CA GLY A 188 -9.31 3.28 16.06
C GLY A 188 -10.59 2.43 16.14
N LEU A 189 -10.61 1.37 16.97
CA LEU A 189 -11.80 0.54 17.13
C LEU A 189 -12.99 1.36 17.64
N GLY A 190 -14.13 1.24 16.94
CA GLY A 190 -15.35 1.99 17.23
C GLY A 190 -15.34 3.46 16.81
N LYS A 191 -14.31 3.88 16.07
CA LYS A 191 -14.20 5.22 15.45
C LYS A 191 -14.35 5.18 13.93
N GLU A 192 -14.55 4.01 13.36
CA GLU A 192 -14.74 3.81 11.94
C GLU A 192 -16.05 4.45 11.48
N GLU A 193 -15.96 5.17 10.36
CA GLU A 193 -17.13 5.58 9.61
C GLU A 193 -17.56 4.42 8.68
N VAL A 194 -18.81 3.99 8.77
CA VAL A 194 -19.37 2.98 7.88
C VAL A 194 -20.11 3.68 6.76
N LEU A 195 -19.60 3.55 5.54
CA LEU A 195 -20.23 4.14 4.35
C LEU A 195 -21.49 3.38 3.95
N PRO A 196 -22.42 3.98 3.15
CA PRO A 196 -23.66 3.33 2.73
C PRO A 196 -23.49 2.00 1.99
N ASN A 197 -22.34 1.78 1.36
CA ASN A 197 -21.98 0.54 0.68
C ASN A 197 -21.30 -0.50 1.60
N GLY A 198 -21.24 -0.24 2.91
CA GLY A 198 -20.65 -1.13 3.90
C GLY A 198 -19.14 -1.00 4.09
N VAL A 199 -18.46 -0.19 3.29
CA VAL A 199 -17.01 0.08 3.45
C VAL A 199 -16.77 0.80 4.76
N LYS A 200 -15.79 0.33 5.55
CA LYS A 200 -15.34 1.03 6.76
C LYS A 200 -14.18 1.94 6.43
N LEU A 201 -14.28 3.18 6.84
CA LEU A 201 -13.30 4.23 6.65
C LEU A 201 -12.71 4.66 7.99
N ALA A 202 -11.39 4.76 8.09
CA ALA A 202 -10.70 5.16 9.31
C ALA A 202 -9.46 6.01 9.02
N GLY A 203 -8.80 6.49 10.07
CA GLY A 203 -7.55 7.24 9.95
C GLY A 203 -6.38 6.36 9.51
N LEU A 204 -5.38 6.97 8.87
CA LEU A 204 -4.18 6.27 8.39
C LEU A 204 -3.47 5.46 9.49
N MET A 205 -3.50 5.95 10.73
CA MET A 205 -2.83 5.33 11.87
C MET A 205 -3.72 4.33 12.64
N ASP A 206 -4.96 4.12 12.18
CA ASP A 206 -5.88 3.16 12.77
C ASP A 206 -5.65 1.77 12.19
N GLU A 207 -6.05 0.73 12.95
CA GLU A 207 -5.84 -0.69 12.59
C GLU A 207 -7.07 -1.32 11.92
N THR A 208 -7.88 -0.51 11.26
CA THR A 208 -9.13 -0.97 10.61
C THR A 208 -8.84 -1.91 9.44
N SER A 209 -7.82 -1.63 8.64
CA SER A 209 -7.37 -2.50 7.54
C SER A 209 -6.86 -3.84 8.06
N GLN A 210 -6.06 -3.85 9.12
CA GLN A 210 -5.56 -5.07 9.74
C GLN A 210 -6.70 -5.91 10.32
N ARG A 211 -7.64 -5.28 11.04
CA ARG A 211 -8.83 -5.98 11.56
C ARG A 211 -9.67 -6.60 10.46
N GLY A 212 -9.88 -5.89 9.35
CA GLY A 212 -10.60 -6.40 8.20
C GLY A 212 -9.94 -7.64 7.60
N PHE A 213 -8.62 -7.59 7.39
CA PHE A 213 -7.83 -8.70 6.89
C PHE A 213 -7.89 -9.92 7.83
N TRP A 214 -7.58 -9.75 9.12
CA TRP A 214 -7.52 -10.84 10.08
C TRP A 214 -8.88 -11.43 10.42
N SER A 215 -9.96 -10.62 10.41
CA SER A 215 -11.32 -11.12 10.59
C SER A 215 -11.69 -12.10 9.49
N HIS A 216 -11.48 -11.71 8.24
CA HIS A 216 -11.78 -12.57 7.11
C HIS A 216 -10.87 -13.80 7.02
N TYR A 217 -9.57 -13.63 7.31
CA TYR A 217 -8.64 -14.75 7.41
C TYR A 217 -9.15 -15.82 8.40
N ARG A 218 -9.60 -15.39 9.58
CA ARG A 218 -10.18 -16.29 10.59
C ARG A 218 -11.42 -17.01 10.07
N GLU A 219 -12.31 -16.32 9.37
CA GLU A 219 -13.52 -16.92 8.77
C GLU A 219 -13.17 -18.02 7.77
N VAL A 220 -12.24 -17.73 6.85
CA VAL A 220 -11.79 -18.71 5.84
C VAL A 220 -11.14 -19.92 6.49
N MET A 221 -10.31 -19.71 7.51
CA MET A 221 -9.64 -20.80 8.22
C MET A 221 -10.62 -21.66 9.04
N ALA A 222 -11.67 -21.05 9.62
CA ALA A 222 -12.72 -21.79 10.34
C ALA A 222 -13.57 -22.64 9.37
N ALA A 223 -13.99 -22.07 8.24
CA ALA A 223 -14.77 -22.78 7.23
C ALA A 223 -14.01 -23.97 6.61
N SER A 224 -12.69 -23.87 6.47
CA SER A 224 -11.88 -24.98 5.93
C SER A 224 -11.76 -26.17 6.89
N GLN A 225 -11.95 -25.97 8.18
CA GLN A 225 -11.95 -27.07 9.18
C GLN A 225 -13.24 -27.89 9.14
N GLU A 226 -14.36 -27.33 8.71
CA GLU A 226 -15.64 -28.03 8.58
C GLU A 226 -15.67 -28.99 7.37
N ILE A 227 -14.80 -28.81 6.39
CA ILE A 227 -14.73 -29.63 5.17
C ILE A 227 -13.96 -30.95 5.40
N VAL A 228 -13.20 -31.06 6.48
CA VAL A 228 -12.30 -32.21 6.77
C VAL A 228 -12.97 -33.25 7.68
N HIS A 229 -14.21 -33.06 8.04
CA HIS A 229 -15.03 -34.00 8.84
C HIS A 229 -16.20 -34.51 7.98
#